data_23618675421e227250c15057c9873af7
#
_entry.id   23618675421e227250c15057c9873af7
#
_cell.length_a   1.000
_cell.length_b   1.000
_cell.length_c   1.000
_cell.angle_alpha   90.00
_cell.angle_beta   90.00
_cell.angle_gamma   90.00
#
_symmetry.space_group_name_H-M   'P 1'
#
loop_
_entity.id
_entity.type
_entity.pdbx_description
1 polymer ?
#
loop_
_entity_poly.entity_id
_entity_poly.type
_entity_poly.pdbx_seq_one_letter_code
_entity_poly.pdbx_strand_id
1 'polypeptide(L)'
;MNKKKKIIIGSAVVSFVLVAILYLGVAVYYQYHFLPGTIINGKDYSNKTIDSVKESMLDDIRLYYLKVIERNGEVEHIAAGDIGMTISIDGDLSKIKDSQNHYLWFVKPKKEEKLDITITYDETKLDYAINGLKCLNDEYISSGVAPQLTFDGNTFTMTEGEPGNEIDKEKAIGIIKESIKNMDSVLTLENTGCYLVPLDTNISEKEQNLLKQLNSYLDVVITLTFGEENEVIDRSQIYKWLSVDTNNEIVFDTEAIIDYVDAFATKYETMGQTRVFTTSTGSEITVNGGDFGWWINRKAEAEAIINDIKSLNSATREANYLQRAGAYGDVDFGNTYIEINLTTQHLYAYKDGNKIVDTDIISGDPNNGKETPTGVFNMRFMFTNYNYVRGSFQKTLKYWMVFYGNTVDTNIGIASCNWISTFGGTAYKGAGSLGSIYINEADAKTLYMELPGKDFPVIIYKERH
;
A
#
# COMPACT_ATOMS: atom_id res chain seq x y z
N MET A 1 79.37 38.36 -80.01
CA MET A 1 78.96 37.91 -78.69
C MET A 1 80.10 37.07 -78.07
N ASN A 2 80.56 37.47 -76.90
CA ASN A 2 81.76 36.92 -76.27
C ASN A 2 81.52 35.47 -75.84
N LYS A 3 82.49 34.51 -76.08
CA LYS A 3 82.39 33.08 -75.79
C LYS A 3 81.82 32.76 -74.39
N LYS A 4 82.18 33.58 -73.40
CA LYS A 4 81.63 33.49 -72.00
C LYS A 4 80.10 33.77 -71.95
N LYS A 5 79.60 34.74 -72.72
CA LYS A 5 78.19 35.04 -72.79
C LYS A 5 77.39 33.90 -73.45
N LYS A 6 77.90 33.19 -74.45
CA LYS A 6 77.25 32.03 -75.07
C LYS A 6 77.18 30.81 -74.10
N ILE A 7 78.21 30.57 -73.30
CA ILE A 7 78.27 29.53 -72.31
C ILE A 7 77.26 29.85 -71.17
N ILE A 8 77.17 31.05 -70.69
CA ILE A 8 76.22 31.50 -69.64
C ILE A 8 74.77 31.37 -70.15
N ILE A 9 74.50 31.77 -71.37
CA ILE A 9 73.18 31.64 -71.99
C ILE A 9 72.87 30.16 -72.21
N GLY A 10 73.81 29.37 -72.68
CA GLY A 10 73.61 27.93 -72.84
C GLY A 10 73.30 27.17 -71.52
N SER A 11 74.08 27.51 -70.45
CA SER A 11 73.82 26.92 -69.14
C SER A 11 72.49 27.38 -68.52
N ALA A 12 72.12 28.65 -68.72
CA ALA A 12 70.83 29.16 -68.28
C ALA A 12 69.62 28.46 -69.02
N VAL A 13 69.78 28.25 -70.33
CA VAL A 13 68.78 27.54 -71.13
C VAL A 13 68.64 26.05 -70.66
N VAL A 14 69.76 25.36 -70.45
CA VAL A 14 69.78 23.97 -69.93
C VAL A 14 69.14 23.91 -68.53
N SER A 15 69.50 24.86 -67.66
CA SER A 15 68.92 24.95 -66.32
C SER A 15 67.40 25.20 -66.37
N PHE A 16 66.98 26.12 -67.25
CA PHE A 16 65.59 26.42 -67.49
C PHE A 16 64.78 25.15 -68.03
N VAL A 17 65.36 24.45 -68.97
CA VAL A 17 64.76 23.21 -69.51
C VAL A 17 64.69 22.14 -68.45
N LEU A 18 65.74 21.98 -67.59
CA LEU A 18 65.67 21.02 -66.49
C LEU A 18 64.58 21.35 -65.46
N VAL A 19 64.51 22.65 -65.09
CA VAL A 19 63.46 23.15 -64.19
C VAL A 19 62.11 22.96 -64.84
N ALA A 20 61.92 23.22 -66.10
CA ALA A 20 60.66 22.99 -66.82
C ALA A 20 60.29 21.49 -66.86
N ILE A 21 61.22 20.59 -67.09
CA ILE A 21 61.04 19.14 -67.06
C ILE A 21 60.62 18.70 -65.65
N LEU A 22 61.29 19.17 -64.59
CA LEU A 22 60.93 18.86 -63.19
C LEU A 22 59.52 19.42 -62.88
N TYR A 23 59.23 20.64 -63.27
CA TYR A 23 57.93 21.25 -63.05
C TYR A 23 56.82 20.43 -63.74
N LEU A 24 56.97 20.08 -64.99
CA LEU A 24 56.04 19.28 -65.76
C LEU A 24 55.90 17.85 -65.20
N GLY A 25 57.01 17.26 -64.76
CA GLY A 25 57.02 15.95 -64.10
C GLY A 25 56.17 15.95 -62.83
N VAL A 26 56.33 16.99 -61.98
CA VAL A 26 55.50 17.19 -60.79
C VAL A 26 54.02 17.47 -61.16
N ALA A 27 53.80 18.31 -62.23
CA ALA A 27 52.43 18.54 -62.68
C ALA A 27 51.74 17.24 -63.17
N VAL A 28 52.44 16.37 -63.89
CA VAL A 28 51.95 15.06 -64.31
C VAL A 28 51.71 14.16 -63.09
N TYR A 29 52.55 14.20 -62.05
CA TYR A 29 52.30 13.45 -60.81
C TYR A 29 50.98 13.91 -60.20
N TYR A 30 50.71 15.20 -60.06
CA TYR A 30 49.48 15.76 -59.50
C TYR A 30 48.28 15.66 -60.47
N GLN A 31 48.45 15.24 -61.65
CA GLN A 31 47.33 14.86 -62.52
C GLN A 31 46.57 13.64 -62.00
N TYR A 32 47.29 12.74 -61.27
CA TYR A 32 46.73 11.49 -60.70
C TYR A 32 46.65 11.53 -59.17
N HIS A 33 47.26 12.53 -58.50
CA HIS A 33 47.30 12.65 -57.04
C HIS A 33 46.61 13.94 -56.61
N PHE A 34 46.00 13.96 -55.41
CA PHE A 34 45.48 15.15 -54.82
C PHE A 34 46.58 16.16 -54.47
N LEU A 35 46.28 17.43 -54.57
CA LEU A 35 47.26 18.49 -54.31
C LEU A 35 47.65 18.54 -52.81
N PRO A 36 48.84 19.04 -52.46
CA PRO A 36 49.25 19.24 -51.07
C PRO A 36 48.24 20.16 -50.36
N GLY A 37 47.77 19.74 -49.15
CA GLY A 37 46.78 20.45 -48.37
C GLY A 37 45.34 20.17 -48.76
N THR A 38 45.10 19.10 -49.52
CA THR A 38 43.71 18.63 -49.82
C THR A 38 43.16 17.94 -48.56
N ILE A 39 42.13 18.54 -47.98
CA ILE A 39 41.38 18.02 -46.84
C ILE A 39 39.98 17.59 -47.35
N ILE A 40 39.59 16.35 -47.08
CA ILE A 40 38.27 15.81 -47.40
C ILE A 40 37.68 15.28 -46.11
N ASN A 41 36.48 15.75 -45.70
CA ASN A 41 35.81 15.37 -44.46
C ASN A 41 36.76 15.42 -43.23
N GLY A 42 37.56 16.48 -43.08
CA GLY A 42 38.44 16.69 -41.95
C GLY A 42 39.81 15.96 -42.01
N LYS A 43 40.00 15.05 -42.98
CA LYS A 43 41.21 14.24 -43.08
C LYS A 43 42.10 14.72 -44.24
N ASP A 44 43.41 14.75 -44.04
CA ASP A 44 44.41 15.14 -45.06
C ASP A 44 44.69 13.96 -46.00
N TYR A 45 44.38 14.19 -47.26
CA TYR A 45 44.64 13.23 -48.34
C TYR A 45 45.67 13.77 -49.35
N SER A 46 46.53 14.67 -48.94
CA SER A 46 47.61 15.19 -49.76
C SER A 46 48.42 14.05 -50.38
N ASN A 47 48.80 14.21 -51.65
CA ASN A 47 49.63 13.26 -52.42
C ASN A 47 49.07 11.84 -52.55
N LYS A 48 47.77 11.62 -52.28
CA LYS A 48 47.07 10.36 -52.42
C LYS A 48 46.40 10.27 -53.79
N THR A 49 46.28 9.06 -54.33
CA THR A 49 45.42 8.80 -55.49
C THR A 49 43.98 8.62 -55.04
N ILE A 50 43.00 8.71 -55.96
CA ILE A 50 41.57 8.46 -55.68
C ILE A 50 41.38 7.07 -55.03
N ASP A 51 42.03 6.02 -55.56
CA ASP A 51 41.92 4.66 -55.05
C ASP A 51 42.51 4.54 -53.66
N SER A 52 43.67 5.23 -53.38
CA SER A 52 44.26 5.27 -52.05
C SER A 52 43.41 6.02 -51.03
N VAL A 53 42.64 7.03 -51.46
CA VAL A 53 41.66 7.71 -50.60
C VAL A 53 40.48 6.79 -50.29
N LYS A 54 39.93 6.10 -51.31
CA LYS A 54 38.84 5.12 -51.12
C LYS A 54 39.26 4.01 -50.14
N GLU A 55 40.44 3.44 -50.32
CA GLU A 55 40.96 2.40 -49.45
C GLU A 55 41.15 2.89 -48.01
N SER A 56 41.74 4.09 -47.87
CA SER A 56 41.89 4.71 -46.53
C SER A 56 40.56 4.95 -45.84
N MET A 57 39.49 5.33 -46.56
CA MET A 57 38.15 5.51 -46.00
C MET A 57 37.52 4.17 -45.63
N LEU A 58 37.73 3.13 -46.44
CA LEU A 58 37.29 1.76 -46.11
C LEU A 58 38.05 1.21 -44.91
N ASP A 59 39.36 1.45 -44.80
CA ASP A 59 40.16 1.00 -43.66
C ASP A 59 39.67 1.66 -42.34
N ASP A 60 39.31 2.98 -42.37
CA ASP A 60 38.76 3.66 -41.22
C ASP A 60 37.45 2.94 -40.76
N ILE A 61 36.62 2.51 -41.67
CA ILE A 61 35.38 1.77 -41.34
C ILE A 61 35.69 0.34 -40.86
N ARG A 62 36.66 -0.36 -41.47
CA ARG A 62 37.07 -1.71 -41.03
C ARG A 62 37.61 -1.74 -39.61
N LEU A 63 38.17 -0.63 -39.14
CA LEU A 63 38.68 -0.49 -37.77
C LEU A 63 37.61 -0.06 -36.79
N TYR A 64 36.38 0.27 -37.24
CA TYR A 64 35.28 0.63 -36.36
C TYR A 64 34.80 -0.56 -35.55
N TYR A 65 34.53 -0.36 -34.31
CA TYR A 65 33.75 -1.23 -33.44
C TYR A 65 32.96 -0.38 -32.44
N LEU A 66 31.76 -0.85 -32.10
CA LEU A 66 30.99 -0.33 -30.98
C LEU A 66 31.39 -1.12 -29.73
N LYS A 67 31.88 -0.42 -28.71
CA LYS A 67 32.10 -0.96 -27.38
C LYS A 67 30.83 -0.83 -26.58
N VAL A 68 30.20 -1.97 -26.22
CA VAL A 68 29.01 -2.02 -25.35
C VAL A 68 29.47 -2.32 -23.92
N ILE A 69 29.13 -1.46 -22.98
CA ILE A 69 29.46 -1.59 -21.56
C ILE A 69 28.17 -1.92 -20.82
N GLU A 70 28.15 -3.11 -20.20
CA GLU A 70 27.04 -3.61 -19.41
C GLU A 70 27.10 -3.16 -17.94
N ARG A 71 26.00 -3.35 -17.19
CA ARG A 71 25.86 -2.96 -15.79
C ARG A 71 26.94 -3.54 -14.87
N ASN A 72 27.27 -4.81 -15.07
CA ASN A 72 28.32 -5.51 -14.31
C ASN A 72 29.74 -5.10 -14.65
N GLY A 73 29.92 -4.15 -15.58
CA GLY A 73 31.21 -3.70 -16.08
C GLY A 73 31.82 -4.62 -17.16
N GLU A 74 31.10 -5.66 -17.59
CA GLU A 74 31.50 -6.44 -18.76
C GLU A 74 31.47 -5.57 -20.00
N VAL A 75 32.37 -5.91 -20.94
CA VAL A 75 32.56 -5.15 -22.16
C VAL A 75 32.49 -6.11 -23.33
N GLU A 76 31.55 -5.87 -24.21
CA GLU A 76 31.44 -6.58 -25.48
C GLU A 76 31.64 -5.63 -26.66
N HIS A 77 31.89 -6.20 -27.81
CA HIS A 77 32.19 -5.41 -29.00
C HIS A 77 31.39 -5.91 -30.19
N ILE A 78 30.90 -4.99 -31.01
CA ILE A 78 30.35 -5.29 -32.33
C ILE A 78 31.28 -4.63 -33.34
N ALA A 79 32.09 -5.42 -34.04
CA ALA A 79 33.03 -4.88 -35.02
C ALA A 79 32.38 -4.72 -36.40
N ALA A 80 32.87 -3.77 -37.17
CA ALA A 80 32.42 -3.51 -38.54
C ALA A 80 32.44 -4.78 -39.44
N GLY A 81 33.46 -5.61 -39.23
CA GLY A 81 33.60 -6.88 -39.97
C GLY A 81 32.49 -7.90 -39.67
N ASP A 82 32.02 -7.95 -38.40
CA ASP A 82 31.01 -8.88 -37.94
C ASP A 82 29.64 -8.61 -38.58
N ILE A 83 29.35 -7.33 -38.84
CA ILE A 83 28.09 -6.87 -39.41
C ILE A 83 28.17 -6.57 -40.91
N GLY A 84 29.33 -6.87 -41.54
CA GLY A 84 29.55 -6.61 -42.97
C GLY A 84 29.44 -5.13 -43.33
N MET A 85 29.89 -4.25 -42.39
CA MET A 85 29.83 -2.80 -42.61
C MET A 85 30.74 -2.38 -43.76
N THR A 86 30.24 -1.52 -44.62
CA THR A 86 30.94 -0.95 -45.75
C THR A 86 30.44 0.47 -46.04
N ILE A 87 31.12 1.14 -46.95
CA ILE A 87 30.74 2.49 -47.38
C ILE A 87 30.35 2.54 -48.84
N SER A 88 29.31 3.27 -49.17
CA SER A 88 29.05 3.81 -50.49
C SER A 88 29.47 5.26 -50.51
N ILE A 89 30.32 5.62 -51.45
CA ILE A 89 30.74 6.98 -51.68
C ILE A 89 29.83 7.57 -52.73
N ASP A 90 28.84 8.33 -52.30
CA ASP A 90 27.82 8.95 -53.20
C ASP A 90 28.35 10.18 -53.91
N GLY A 91 29.49 10.71 -53.42
CA GLY A 91 30.22 11.80 -54.03
C GLY A 91 31.26 11.34 -55.05
N ASP A 92 31.52 12.17 -56.03
CA ASP A 92 32.48 11.87 -57.07
C ASP A 92 33.87 12.43 -56.67
N LEU A 93 34.71 11.57 -56.06
CA LEU A 93 36.10 11.91 -55.78
C LEU A 93 36.86 12.40 -57.02
N SER A 94 36.47 11.94 -58.23
CA SER A 94 37.02 12.42 -59.47
C SER A 94 36.72 13.89 -59.68
N LYS A 95 35.51 14.33 -59.37
CA LYS A 95 35.14 15.77 -59.50
C LYS A 95 35.95 16.64 -58.55
N ILE A 96 36.21 16.19 -57.32
CA ILE A 96 37.09 16.90 -56.39
C ILE A 96 38.50 16.93 -56.94
N LYS A 97 38.99 15.82 -57.44
CA LYS A 97 40.33 15.73 -58.05
C LYS A 97 40.43 16.60 -59.31
N ASP A 98 39.46 16.56 -60.21
CA ASP A 98 39.43 17.28 -61.49
C ASP A 98 39.27 18.78 -61.28
N SER A 99 38.67 19.20 -60.16
CA SER A 99 38.59 20.63 -59.81
C SER A 99 39.94 21.25 -59.44
N GLN A 100 40.93 20.41 -59.16
CA GLN A 100 42.27 20.86 -58.77
C GLN A 100 43.16 21.06 -60.00
N ASN A 101 43.67 22.25 -60.14
CA ASN A 101 44.60 22.57 -61.22
C ASN A 101 45.99 22.04 -60.94
N HIS A 102 46.36 20.91 -61.53
CA HIS A 102 47.64 20.20 -61.36
C HIS A 102 48.86 21.01 -61.78
N TYR A 103 48.68 22.02 -62.61
CA TYR A 103 49.76 22.96 -62.94
C TYR A 103 50.01 23.96 -61.79
N LEU A 104 49.06 24.16 -60.88
CA LEU A 104 49.23 25.00 -59.71
C LEU A 104 49.48 24.21 -58.43
N TRP A 105 50.20 23.06 -58.57
CA TRP A 105 50.45 22.12 -57.48
C TRP A 105 51.11 22.74 -56.24
N PHE A 106 51.81 23.84 -56.37
CA PHE A 106 52.43 24.58 -55.28
C PHE A 106 51.48 25.54 -54.55
N VAL A 107 50.22 25.64 -55.02
CA VAL A 107 49.14 26.42 -54.37
C VAL A 107 48.23 25.47 -53.59
N LYS A 108 48.21 25.64 -52.29
CA LYS A 108 47.32 24.80 -51.43
C LYS A 108 45.85 25.10 -51.72
N PRO A 109 44.96 24.13 -51.77
CA PRO A 109 43.54 24.34 -51.82
C PRO A 109 43.08 25.20 -50.64
N LYS A 110 42.18 26.16 -50.87
CA LYS A 110 41.68 27.14 -49.89
C LYS A 110 40.48 26.65 -49.10
N LYS A 111 39.93 25.52 -49.46
CA LYS A 111 38.64 25.02 -48.93
C LYS A 111 38.79 23.53 -48.61
N GLU A 112 38.23 23.12 -47.49
CA GLU A 112 37.95 21.74 -47.19
C GLU A 112 36.83 21.25 -48.10
N GLU A 113 36.99 20.11 -48.70
CA GLU A 113 35.98 19.44 -49.53
C GLU A 113 35.14 18.50 -48.65
N LYS A 114 33.82 18.54 -48.90
CA LYS A 114 32.86 17.61 -48.29
C LYS A 114 32.46 16.54 -49.28
N LEU A 115 32.52 15.31 -48.83
CA LEU A 115 32.12 14.15 -49.59
C LEU A 115 31.01 13.43 -48.80
N ASP A 116 29.87 13.19 -49.40
CA ASP A 116 28.79 12.39 -48.81
C ASP A 116 29.18 10.90 -48.84
N ILE A 117 29.12 10.30 -47.71
CA ILE A 117 29.45 8.90 -47.50
C ILE A 117 28.22 8.24 -46.86
N THR A 118 27.69 7.22 -47.50
CA THR A 118 26.62 6.39 -46.93
C THR A 118 27.22 5.11 -46.36
N ILE A 119 27.02 4.89 -45.06
CA ILE A 119 27.45 3.66 -44.38
C ILE A 119 26.34 2.64 -44.57
N THR A 120 26.68 1.44 -44.96
CA THR A 120 25.75 0.33 -45.10
C THR A 120 26.28 -0.90 -44.37
N TYR A 121 25.38 -1.74 -43.89
CA TYR A 121 25.69 -2.98 -43.23
C TYR A 121 24.65 -4.05 -43.57
N ASP A 122 24.96 -5.31 -43.31
CA ASP A 122 24.04 -6.44 -43.47
C ASP A 122 23.16 -6.56 -42.23
N GLU A 123 21.87 -6.26 -42.37
CA GLU A 123 20.89 -6.30 -41.26
C GLU A 123 20.83 -7.68 -40.57
N THR A 124 20.95 -8.77 -41.35
CA THR A 124 20.89 -10.11 -40.78
C THR A 124 22.12 -10.40 -39.91
N LYS A 125 23.30 -9.95 -40.36
CA LYS A 125 24.52 -10.08 -39.56
C LYS A 125 24.49 -9.17 -38.34
N LEU A 126 23.95 -7.96 -38.48
CA LEU A 126 23.75 -7.03 -37.37
C LEU A 126 22.87 -7.64 -36.30
N ASP A 127 21.70 -8.16 -36.70
CA ASP A 127 20.78 -8.80 -35.75
C ASP A 127 21.43 -10.02 -35.07
N TYR A 128 22.21 -10.79 -35.81
CA TYR A 128 22.96 -11.93 -35.25
C TYR A 128 24.00 -11.45 -34.22
N ALA A 129 24.78 -10.45 -34.56
CA ALA A 129 25.81 -9.90 -33.65
C ALA A 129 25.20 -9.32 -32.38
N ILE A 130 24.07 -8.59 -32.52
CA ILE A 130 23.37 -8.00 -31.35
C ILE A 130 22.80 -9.12 -30.48
N ASN A 131 22.08 -10.08 -31.05
CA ASN A 131 21.49 -11.18 -30.26
C ASN A 131 22.55 -12.12 -29.63
N GLY A 132 23.78 -12.06 -30.07
CA GLY A 132 24.93 -12.77 -29.49
C GLY A 132 25.48 -12.10 -28.22
N LEU A 133 25.07 -10.87 -27.89
CA LEU A 133 25.52 -10.17 -26.68
C LEU A 133 25.00 -10.88 -25.43
N LYS A 134 25.82 -10.97 -24.39
CA LYS A 134 25.46 -11.62 -23.12
C LYS A 134 24.28 -10.94 -22.43
N CYS A 135 24.22 -9.61 -22.47
CA CYS A 135 23.13 -8.85 -21.86
C CYS A 135 21.74 -9.16 -22.46
N LEU A 136 21.67 -9.78 -23.63
CA LEU A 136 20.44 -10.19 -24.29
C LEU A 136 20.17 -11.70 -24.19
N ASN A 137 21.10 -12.46 -23.64
CA ASN A 137 20.99 -13.91 -23.49
C ASN A 137 20.45 -14.26 -22.09
N ASP A 138 19.32 -14.98 -22.05
CA ASP A 138 18.64 -15.36 -20.81
C ASP A 138 19.52 -16.19 -19.85
N GLU A 139 20.55 -16.87 -20.34
CA GLU A 139 21.48 -17.63 -19.52
C GLU A 139 22.32 -16.72 -18.57
N TYR A 140 22.53 -15.47 -18.95
CA TYR A 140 23.34 -14.51 -18.19
C TYR A 140 22.49 -13.45 -17.47
N ILE A 141 21.17 -13.53 -17.59
CA ILE A 141 20.26 -12.58 -16.93
C ILE A 141 20.01 -13.01 -15.50
N SER A 142 20.16 -12.06 -14.57
CA SER A 142 19.73 -12.17 -13.18
C SER A 142 18.67 -11.10 -12.86
N SER A 143 17.54 -11.54 -12.30
CA SER A 143 16.50 -10.60 -11.85
C SER A 143 17.00 -9.82 -10.65
N GLY A 144 16.76 -8.52 -10.64
CA GLY A 144 17.01 -7.67 -9.48
C GLY A 144 15.99 -7.92 -8.38
N VAL A 145 16.39 -7.61 -7.16
CA VAL A 145 15.52 -7.67 -5.98
C VAL A 145 15.36 -6.25 -5.44
N ALA A 146 14.12 -5.77 -5.35
CA ALA A 146 13.84 -4.49 -4.70
C ALA A 146 14.09 -4.57 -3.19
N PRO A 147 14.35 -3.46 -2.48
CA PRO A 147 14.42 -3.43 -1.03
C PRO A 147 13.18 -4.09 -0.41
N GLN A 148 13.36 -4.95 0.58
CA GLN A 148 12.26 -5.70 1.19
C GLN A 148 12.12 -5.36 2.66
N LEU A 149 10.87 -5.08 3.07
CA LEU A 149 10.49 -4.91 4.47
C LEU A 149 10.33 -6.30 5.11
N THR A 150 10.99 -6.51 6.24
CA THR A 150 10.89 -7.74 7.04
C THR A 150 10.70 -7.40 8.51
N PHE A 151 10.10 -8.33 9.27
CA PHE A 151 9.98 -8.24 10.72
C PHE A 151 10.77 -9.39 11.35
N ASP A 152 11.73 -9.07 12.22
CA ASP A 152 12.66 -10.05 12.83
C ASP A 152 12.16 -10.66 14.13
N GLY A 153 10.92 -10.33 14.53
CA GLY A 153 10.31 -10.71 15.81
C GLY A 153 10.39 -9.60 16.87
N ASN A 154 11.12 -8.52 16.59
CA ASN A 154 11.26 -7.38 17.50
C ASN A 154 11.08 -6.03 16.81
N THR A 155 11.63 -5.87 15.60
CA THR A 155 11.59 -4.64 14.82
C THR A 155 11.34 -4.93 13.35
N PHE A 156 10.77 -3.95 12.65
CA PHE A 156 10.83 -3.92 11.19
C PHE A 156 12.23 -3.54 10.74
N THR A 157 12.75 -4.26 9.78
CA THR A 157 14.00 -3.98 9.09
C THR A 157 13.75 -3.96 7.59
N MET A 158 14.63 -3.29 6.86
CA MET A 158 14.59 -3.28 5.40
C MET A 158 15.94 -3.75 4.89
N THR A 159 15.93 -4.78 4.05
CA THR A 159 17.12 -5.24 3.34
C THR A 159 17.33 -4.40 2.10
N GLU A 160 18.59 -4.05 1.81
CA GLU A 160 18.94 -3.43 0.54
C GLU A 160 18.54 -4.35 -0.61
N GLY A 161 18.16 -3.76 -1.73
CA GLY A 161 17.87 -4.49 -2.94
C GLY A 161 19.16 -4.95 -3.64
N GLU A 162 19.01 -5.84 -4.60
CA GLU A 162 20.10 -6.24 -5.50
C GLU A 162 19.73 -5.80 -6.93
N PRO A 163 20.60 -5.01 -7.59
CA PRO A 163 20.32 -4.56 -8.95
C PRO A 163 20.61 -5.70 -9.92
N GLY A 164 19.64 -6.48 -10.29
CA GLY A 164 19.81 -7.47 -11.37
C GLY A 164 20.28 -6.82 -12.69
N ASN A 165 20.54 -7.63 -13.70
CA ASN A 165 20.90 -7.17 -15.04
C ASN A 165 19.77 -7.42 -16.06
N GLU A 166 18.57 -7.68 -15.62
CA GLU A 166 17.40 -7.87 -16.48
C GLU A 166 17.12 -6.61 -17.31
N ILE A 167 16.97 -6.78 -18.61
CA ILE A 167 16.94 -5.70 -19.58
C ILE A 167 15.70 -5.78 -20.47
N ASP A 168 15.14 -4.64 -20.83
CA ASP A 168 14.19 -4.53 -21.94
C ASP A 168 14.93 -4.76 -23.26
N LYS A 169 14.83 -6.00 -23.77
CA LYS A 169 15.57 -6.43 -24.96
C LYS A 169 15.24 -5.62 -26.19
N GLU A 170 13.97 -5.29 -26.42
CA GLU A 170 13.56 -4.51 -27.58
C GLU A 170 14.15 -3.10 -27.54
N LYS A 171 14.09 -2.46 -26.40
CA LYS A 171 14.67 -1.15 -26.17
C LYS A 171 16.20 -1.16 -26.34
N ALA A 172 16.87 -2.14 -25.75
CA ALA A 172 18.32 -2.30 -25.84
C ALA A 172 18.77 -2.52 -27.29
N ILE A 173 18.13 -3.40 -28.05
CA ILE A 173 18.40 -3.65 -29.47
C ILE A 173 18.24 -2.35 -30.28
N GLY A 174 17.16 -1.60 -30.05
CA GLY A 174 16.93 -0.33 -30.71
C GLY A 174 18.05 0.69 -30.47
N ILE A 175 18.48 0.82 -29.22
CA ILE A 175 19.57 1.73 -28.83
C ILE A 175 20.91 1.32 -29.45
N ILE A 176 21.22 0.03 -29.43
CA ILE A 176 22.46 -0.49 -30.03
C ILE A 176 22.48 -0.22 -31.54
N LYS A 177 21.36 -0.47 -32.26
CA LYS A 177 21.25 -0.18 -33.68
C LYS A 177 21.44 1.31 -33.97
N GLU A 178 20.86 2.18 -33.14
CA GLU A 178 21.02 3.63 -33.28
C GLU A 178 22.46 4.07 -33.03
N SER A 179 23.14 3.55 -32.03
CA SER A 179 24.56 3.82 -31.76
C SER A 179 25.46 3.41 -32.91
N ILE A 180 25.21 2.24 -33.53
CA ILE A 180 25.94 1.80 -34.71
C ILE A 180 25.69 2.72 -35.90
N LYS A 181 24.46 3.12 -36.13
CA LYS A 181 24.09 4.08 -37.18
C LYS A 181 24.77 5.42 -37.02
N ASN A 182 24.92 5.87 -35.78
CA ASN A 182 25.59 7.12 -35.44
C ASN A 182 27.13 7.02 -35.40
N MET A 183 27.68 5.82 -35.61
CA MET A 183 29.12 5.55 -35.49
C MET A 183 29.69 5.85 -34.12
N ASP A 184 28.89 5.65 -33.05
CA ASP A 184 29.36 5.79 -31.68
C ASP A 184 30.45 4.74 -31.40
N SER A 185 31.51 5.14 -30.70
CA SER A 185 32.60 4.23 -30.33
C SER A 185 32.36 3.50 -29.02
N VAL A 186 31.46 4.04 -28.17
CA VAL A 186 31.14 3.51 -26.83
C VAL A 186 29.66 3.73 -26.54
N LEU A 187 29.01 2.67 -26.09
CA LEU A 187 27.65 2.69 -25.55
C LEU A 187 27.68 2.10 -24.13
N THR A 188 27.27 2.88 -23.13
CA THR A 188 27.06 2.40 -21.77
C THR A 188 25.58 2.18 -21.54
N LEU A 189 25.14 0.93 -21.44
CA LEU A 189 23.73 0.56 -21.34
C LEU A 189 23.07 1.11 -20.08
N GLU A 190 23.79 1.28 -18.96
CA GLU A 190 23.29 1.87 -17.71
C GLU A 190 22.66 3.25 -17.92
N ASN A 191 23.24 4.05 -18.81
CA ASN A 191 22.79 5.43 -19.06
C ASN A 191 21.57 5.51 -19.96
N THR A 192 21.07 4.39 -20.48
CA THR A 192 19.99 4.34 -21.49
C THR A 192 18.62 4.06 -20.88
N GLY A 193 18.58 3.63 -19.61
CA GLY A 193 17.36 3.23 -18.91
C GLY A 193 16.72 1.96 -19.50
N CYS A 194 17.50 1.09 -20.13
CA CYS A 194 17.02 -0.21 -20.66
C CYS A 194 16.98 -1.31 -19.60
N TYR A 195 17.62 -1.15 -18.44
CA TYR A 195 17.51 -2.10 -17.33
C TYR A 195 16.16 -1.95 -16.61
N LEU A 196 15.51 -3.09 -16.27
CA LEU A 196 14.18 -3.09 -15.65
C LEU A 196 14.24 -2.66 -14.17
N VAL A 197 15.29 -3.00 -13.46
CA VAL A 197 15.53 -2.57 -12.07
C VAL A 197 16.61 -1.49 -12.06
N PRO A 198 16.42 -0.34 -11.40
CA PRO A 198 17.45 0.69 -11.25
C PRO A 198 18.72 0.15 -10.58
N LEU A 199 19.86 0.73 -10.89
CA LEU A 199 21.14 0.40 -10.22
C LEU A 199 21.13 0.78 -8.75
N ASP A 200 20.51 1.93 -8.42
CA ASP A 200 20.36 2.39 -7.03
C ASP A 200 19.23 1.60 -6.36
N THR A 201 19.64 0.59 -5.61
CA THR A 201 18.78 -0.26 -4.77
C THR A 201 18.97 0.05 -3.28
N ASN A 202 19.62 1.16 -2.95
CA ASN A 202 19.75 1.63 -1.60
C ASN A 202 18.39 2.03 -1.03
N ILE A 203 18.26 1.88 0.28
CA ILE A 203 17.07 2.30 1.01
C ILE A 203 16.97 3.83 0.94
N SER A 204 15.95 4.33 0.27
CA SER A 204 15.72 5.77 0.10
C SER A 204 15.40 6.45 1.44
N GLU A 205 15.55 7.77 1.52
CA GLU A 205 15.15 8.56 2.70
C GLU A 205 13.66 8.37 3.05
N LYS A 206 12.80 8.24 2.03
CA LYS A 206 11.36 7.95 2.22
C LYS A 206 11.16 6.60 2.93
N GLU A 207 11.87 5.56 2.49
CA GLU A 207 11.80 4.22 3.08
C GLU A 207 12.41 4.18 4.48
N GLN A 208 13.48 4.92 4.73
CA GLN A 208 14.06 5.06 6.08
C GLN A 208 13.07 5.75 7.04
N ASN A 209 12.37 6.79 6.60
CA ASN A 209 11.35 7.45 7.39
C ASN A 209 10.13 6.54 7.64
N LEU A 210 9.70 5.78 6.64
CA LEU A 210 8.67 4.76 6.76
C LEU A 210 9.04 3.70 7.80
N LEU A 211 10.26 3.18 7.73
CA LEU A 211 10.80 2.19 8.67
C LEU A 211 10.82 2.74 10.10
N LYS A 212 11.27 3.97 10.27
CA LYS A 212 11.27 4.66 11.56
C LYS A 212 9.85 4.80 12.13
N GLN A 213 8.88 5.16 11.29
CA GLN A 213 7.48 5.29 11.69
C GLN A 213 6.88 3.94 12.07
N LEU A 214 7.09 2.88 11.26
CA LEU A 214 6.65 1.51 11.58
C LEU A 214 7.17 1.07 12.95
N ASN A 215 8.46 1.26 13.20
CA ASN A 215 9.07 0.88 14.46
C ASN A 215 8.56 1.74 15.64
N SER A 216 8.25 3.01 15.44
CA SER A 216 7.66 3.84 16.49
C SER A 216 6.26 3.36 16.90
N TYR A 217 5.49 2.78 15.97
CA TYR A 217 4.20 2.18 16.28
C TYR A 217 4.33 0.93 17.17
N LEU A 218 5.43 0.17 17.04
CA LEU A 218 5.69 -1.00 17.88
C LEU A 218 6.04 -0.67 19.34
N ASP A 219 6.39 0.57 19.63
CA ASP A 219 6.70 1.02 20.99
C ASP A 219 5.44 1.40 21.79
N VAL A 220 4.27 1.43 21.12
CA VAL A 220 3.00 1.70 21.78
C VAL A 220 2.56 0.48 22.59
N VAL A 221 2.11 0.74 23.82
CA VAL A 221 1.51 -0.28 24.70
C VAL A 221 0.14 0.23 25.15
N ILE A 222 -0.91 -0.53 24.81
CA ILE A 222 -2.28 -0.23 25.22
C ILE A 222 -2.73 -1.28 26.20
N THR A 223 -3.15 -0.87 27.39
CA THR A 223 -3.72 -1.74 28.43
C THR A 223 -5.21 -1.46 28.54
N LEU A 224 -6.03 -2.42 28.10
CA LEU A 224 -7.48 -2.36 28.29
C LEU A 224 -7.84 -2.98 29.61
N THR A 225 -8.62 -2.28 30.43
CA THR A 225 -9.00 -2.72 31.77
C THR A 225 -10.43 -3.25 31.81
N PHE A 226 -10.64 -4.37 32.54
CA PHE A 226 -11.92 -5.05 32.73
C PHE A 226 -12.06 -5.39 34.24
N GLY A 227 -12.28 -4.38 35.06
CA GLY A 227 -12.20 -4.52 36.51
C GLY A 227 -10.78 -4.80 36.99
N GLU A 228 -10.56 -5.97 37.58
CA GLU A 228 -9.24 -6.42 38.03
C GLU A 228 -8.40 -7.06 36.92
N GLU A 229 -9.03 -7.42 35.79
CA GLU A 229 -8.37 -8.05 34.66
C GLU A 229 -7.95 -7.02 33.58
N ASN A 230 -6.95 -7.39 32.81
CA ASN A 230 -6.41 -6.55 31.75
C ASN A 230 -6.11 -7.35 30.47
N GLU A 231 -6.25 -6.70 29.33
CA GLU A 231 -5.68 -7.13 28.04
C GLU A 231 -4.59 -6.14 27.62
N VAL A 232 -3.43 -6.64 27.28
CA VAL A 232 -2.27 -5.84 26.89
C VAL A 232 -2.02 -6.03 25.39
N ILE A 233 -2.04 -4.92 24.67
CA ILE A 233 -1.73 -4.84 23.25
C ILE A 233 -0.37 -4.18 23.13
N ASP A 234 0.60 -4.92 22.65
CA ASP A 234 1.97 -4.48 22.47
C ASP A 234 2.49 -4.86 21.07
N ARG A 235 3.80 -4.72 20.85
CA ARG A 235 4.45 -5.05 19.59
C ARG A 235 4.15 -6.45 19.08
N SER A 236 3.93 -7.43 19.97
CA SER A 236 3.65 -8.83 19.62
C SER A 236 2.31 -9.01 18.87
N GLN A 237 1.43 -8.03 18.99
CA GLN A 237 0.16 -7.95 18.23
C GLN A 237 0.21 -6.87 17.17
N ILE A 238 0.74 -5.67 17.48
CA ILE A 238 0.71 -4.51 16.60
C ILE A 238 1.37 -4.81 15.25
N TYR A 239 2.52 -5.50 15.22
CA TYR A 239 3.22 -5.80 13.96
C TYR A 239 2.36 -6.60 12.97
N LYS A 240 1.43 -7.43 13.46
CA LYS A 240 0.55 -8.27 12.62
C LYS A 240 -0.47 -7.46 11.85
N TRP A 241 -0.75 -6.26 12.31
CA TRP A 241 -1.76 -5.36 11.76
C TRP A 241 -1.18 -4.30 10.82
N LEU A 242 0.16 -4.25 10.72
CA LEU A 242 0.86 -3.25 9.92
C LEU A 242 1.35 -3.84 8.61
N SER A 243 1.06 -3.17 7.53
CA SER A 243 1.59 -3.45 6.19
C SER A 243 1.92 -2.15 5.47
N VAL A 244 2.57 -2.26 4.31
CA VAL A 244 2.90 -1.12 3.46
C VAL A 244 2.29 -1.36 2.10
N ASP A 245 1.59 -0.38 1.58
CA ASP A 245 0.99 -0.44 0.25
C ASP A 245 1.99 -0.13 -0.87
N THR A 246 1.51 -0.19 -2.12
CA THR A 246 2.32 0.09 -3.32
C THR A 246 2.80 1.55 -3.43
N ASN A 247 2.24 2.47 -2.63
CA ASN A 247 2.64 3.88 -2.57
C ASN A 247 3.66 4.15 -1.46
N ASN A 248 4.10 3.10 -0.74
CA ASN A 248 4.89 3.18 0.47
C ASN A 248 4.16 3.94 1.60
N GLU A 249 2.85 3.65 1.80
CA GLU A 249 2.07 4.16 2.92
C GLU A 249 1.72 3.04 3.89
N ILE A 250 1.72 3.34 5.20
CA ILE A 250 1.39 2.36 6.23
C ILE A 250 -0.11 2.11 6.26
N VAL A 251 -0.49 0.85 6.11
CA VAL A 251 -1.88 0.38 6.15
C VAL A 251 -2.10 -0.45 7.40
N PHE A 252 -3.21 -0.19 8.09
CA PHE A 252 -3.67 -0.98 9.22
C PHE A 252 -4.71 -1.99 8.75
N ASP A 253 -4.51 -3.26 9.08
CA ASP A 253 -5.50 -4.31 8.86
C ASP A 253 -6.62 -4.19 9.92
N THR A 254 -7.63 -3.39 9.57
CA THR A 254 -8.76 -3.11 10.47
C THR A 254 -9.59 -4.36 10.76
N GLU A 255 -9.69 -5.31 9.82
CA GLU A 255 -10.44 -6.56 10.03
C GLU A 255 -9.71 -7.45 11.03
N ALA A 256 -8.41 -7.62 10.89
CA ALA A 256 -7.60 -8.37 11.86
C ALA A 256 -7.63 -7.75 13.28
N ILE A 257 -7.74 -6.42 13.38
CA ILE A 257 -7.90 -5.74 14.68
C ILE A 257 -9.30 -6.02 15.24
N ILE A 258 -10.35 -5.99 14.44
CA ILE A 258 -11.73 -6.33 14.85
C ILE A 258 -11.79 -7.79 15.33
N ASP A 259 -11.17 -8.71 14.62
CA ASP A 259 -11.10 -10.14 15.00
C ASP A 259 -10.38 -10.33 16.34
N TYR A 260 -9.30 -9.57 16.56
CA TYR A 260 -8.61 -9.60 17.85
C TYR A 260 -9.50 -9.05 18.97
N VAL A 261 -10.21 -7.94 18.73
CA VAL A 261 -11.18 -7.38 19.70
C VAL A 261 -12.30 -8.39 19.97
N ASP A 262 -12.81 -9.09 18.96
CA ASP A 262 -13.84 -10.11 19.12
C ASP A 262 -13.37 -11.30 19.99
N ALA A 263 -12.13 -11.68 19.83
CA ALA A 263 -11.53 -12.78 20.61
C ALA A 263 -11.49 -12.46 22.11
N PHE A 264 -11.03 -11.27 22.52
CA PHE A 264 -11.04 -10.91 23.93
C PHE A 264 -12.45 -10.48 24.42
N ALA A 265 -13.29 -9.90 23.54
CA ALA A 265 -14.66 -9.55 23.91
C ALA A 265 -15.44 -10.75 24.41
N THR A 266 -15.28 -11.91 23.77
CA THR A 266 -15.91 -13.18 24.21
C THR A 266 -15.55 -13.54 25.64
N LYS A 267 -14.38 -13.16 26.13
CA LYS A 267 -13.92 -13.39 27.52
C LYS A 267 -14.60 -12.46 28.51
N TYR A 268 -14.82 -11.21 28.14
CA TYR A 268 -15.25 -10.16 29.08
C TYR A 268 -16.71 -9.74 28.96
N GLU A 269 -17.39 -10.15 27.89
CA GLU A 269 -18.80 -9.86 27.73
C GLU A 269 -19.66 -10.78 28.61
N THR A 270 -20.68 -10.17 29.23
CA THR A 270 -21.65 -10.90 30.07
C THR A 270 -23.07 -10.84 29.55
N MET A 271 -23.34 -10.05 28.50
CA MET A 271 -24.67 -9.94 27.91
C MET A 271 -25.19 -11.30 27.45
N GLY A 272 -26.40 -11.66 27.93
CA GLY A 272 -27.04 -12.93 27.58
C GLY A 272 -26.50 -14.19 28.26
N GLN A 273 -25.48 -14.05 29.10
CA GLN A 273 -24.89 -15.20 29.83
C GLN A 273 -25.76 -15.64 30.98
N THR A 274 -25.55 -16.89 31.43
CA THR A 274 -26.14 -17.47 32.61
C THR A 274 -25.50 -16.87 33.87
N ARG A 275 -26.34 -16.53 34.86
CA ARG A 275 -25.91 -15.98 36.14
C ARG A 275 -26.48 -16.72 37.32
N VAL A 276 -25.67 -16.88 38.36
CA VAL A 276 -26.16 -17.34 39.66
C VAL A 276 -26.54 -16.12 40.47
N PHE A 277 -27.76 -16.09 40.98
CA PHE A 277 -28.34 -14.97 41.70
C PHE A 277 -28.92 -15.39 43.03
N THR A 278 -28.55 -14.71 44.10
CA THR A 278 -29.16 -14.89 45.42
C THR A 278 -30.38 -13.95 45.53
N THR A 279 -31.57 -14.51 45.59
CA THR A 279 -32.84 -13.80 45.63
C THR A 279 -33.02 -13.02 46.95
N SER A 280 -33.96 -12.06 46.95
CA SER A 280 -34.36 -11.35 48.16
C SER A 280 -34.96 -12.25 49.27
N THR A 281 -35.36 -13.46 48.91
CA THR A 281 -35.85 -14.51 49.85
C THR A 281 -34.72 -15.40 50.36
N GLY A 282 -33.50 -15.22 49.90
CA GLY A 282 -32.30 -15.98 50.31
C GLY A 282 -32.07 -17.29 49.54
N SER A 283 -32.87 -17.56 48.48
CA SER A 283 -32.67 -18.70 47.59
C SER A 283 -31.62 -18.40 46.53
N GLU A 284 -30.76 -19.37 46.25
CA GLU A 284 -29.84 -19.27 45.07
C GLU A 284 -30.53 -19.86 43.86
N ILE A 285 -30.56 -19.09 42.79
CA ILE A 285 -31.19 -19.46 41.52
C ILE A 285 -30.24 -19.23 40.35
N THR A 286 -30.49 -19.94 39.25
CA THR A 286 -29.80 -19.70 37.97
C THR A 286 -30.75 -18.98 37.03
N VAL A 287 -30.33 -17.79 36.54
CA VAL A 287 -31.06 -17.00 35.57
C VAL A 287 -30.31 -17.01 34.24
N ASN A 288 -31.03 -17.39 33.17
CA ASN A 288 -30.48 -17.53 31.85
C ASN A 288 -31.05 -16.48 30.89
N GLY A 289 -30.24 -15.98 29.99
CA GLY A 289 -30.65 -15.10 28.91
C GLY A 289 -30.95 -13.66 29.34
N GLY A 290 -31.67 -12.96 28.51
CA GLY A 290 -31.85 -11.50 28.59
C GLY A 290 -30.79 -10.73 27.78
N ASP A 291 -30.78 -9.43 27.92
CA ASP A 291 -29.92 -8.53 27.15
C ASP A 291 -29.16 -7.53 28.01
N PHE A 292 -29.11 -7.76 29.32
CA PHE A 292 -28.27 -7.01 30.24
C PHE A 292 -26.86 -7.61 30.29
N GLY A 293 -25.87 -6.76 30.46
CA GLY A 293 -24.47 -7.16 30.69
C GLY A 293 -23.47 -6.26 29.97
N TRP A 294 -22.21 -6.56 30.16
CA TRP A 294 -21.14 -5.93 29.42
C TRP A 294 -21.20 -6.34 27.96
N TRP A 295 -21.17 -5.35 27.04
CA TRP A 295 -21.15 -5.56 25.61
C TRP A 295 -20.21 -4.59 24.94
N ILE A 296 -19.10 -5.10 24.39
CA ILE A 296 -18.02 -4.31 23.79
C ILE A 296 -18.39 -3.84 22.38
N ASN A 297 -18.13 -2.58 22.09
CA ASN A 297 -18.26 -2.03 20.76
C ASN A 297 -17.00 -2.33 19.94
N ARG A 298 -16.96 -3.48 19.27
CA ARG A 298 -15.80 -3.97 18.51
C ARG A 298 -15.24 -2.96 17.53
N LYS A 299 -16.13 -2.29 16.78
CA LYS A 299 -15.73 -1.31 15.78
C LYS A 299 -15.11 -0.07 16.42
N ALA A 300 -15.78 0.50 17.41
CA ALA A 300 -15.26 1.68 18.10
C ALA A 300 -13.96 1.36 18.85
N GLU A 301 -13.80 0.14 19.38
CA GLU A 301 -12.59 -0.28 20.04
C GLU A 301 -11.43 -0.45 19.04
N ALA A 302 -11.67 -1.08 17.91
CA ALA A 302 -10.66 -1.20 16.84
C ALA A 302 -10.21 0.18 16.33
N GLU A 303 -11.16 1.09 16.12
CA GLU A 303 -10.84 2.48 15.74
C GLU A 303 -10.01 3.21 16.83
N ALA A 304 -10.33 2.99 18.11
CA ALA A 304 -9.58 3.58 19.21
C ALA A 304 -8.14 3.03 19.31
N ILE A 305 -7.97 1.70 19.13
CA ILE A 305 -6.65 1.06 19.08
C ILE A 305 -5.81 1.64 17.94
N ILE A 306 -6.36 1.76 16.73
CA ILE A 306 -5.67 2.36 15.57
C ILE A 306 -5.26 3.81 15.87
N ASN A 307 -6.13 4.59 16.50
CA ASN A 307 -5.86 5.98 16.84
C ASN A 307 -4.76 6.10 17.91
N ASP A 308 -4.78 5.24 18.94
CA ASP A 308 -3.73 5.20 19.94
C ASP A 308 -2.36 4.89 19.31
N ILE A 309 -2.30 3.87 18.43
CA ILE A 309 -1.07 3.53 17.71
C ILE A 309 -0.60 4.68 16.82
N LYS A 310 -1.47 5.25 15.99
CA LYS A 310 -1.14 6.37 15.08
C LYS A 310 -0.66 7.61 15.83
N SER A 311 -1.20 7.84 17.01
CA SER A 311 -0.85 8.99 17.85
C SER A 311 0.35 8.72 18.76
N LEU A 312 0.95 7.52 18.70
CA LEU A 312 2.02 7.07 19.59
C LEU A 312 1.64 7.19 21.07
N ASN A 313 0.38 6.92 21.38
CA ASN A 313 -0.20 7.08 22.70
C ASN A 313 -0.27 5.74 23.44
N SER A 314 0.69 5.47 24.33
CA SER A 314 0.56 4.36 25.27
C SER A 314 -0.45 4.72 26.35
N ALA A 315 -1.54 3.95 26.45
CA ALA A 315 -2.66 4.25 27.29
C ALA A 315 -3.08 3.06 28.18
N THR A 316 -3.57 3.35 29.37
CA THR A 316 -4.35 2.42 30.19
C THR A 316 -5.76 2.98 30.29
N ARG A 317 -6.75 2.26 29.75
CA ARG A 317 -8.13 2.69 29.69
C ARG A 317 -9.11 1.53 29.66
N GLU A 318 -10.37 1.81 29.96
CA GLU A 318 -11.43 0.85 29.69
C GLU A 318 -11.67 0.67 28.18
N ALA A 319 -12.20 -0.50 27.82
CA ALA A 319 -12.68 -0.76 26.46
C ALA A 319 -13.91 0.12 26.12
N ASN A 320 -14.19 0.28 24.84
CA ASN A 320 -15.39 0.95 24.34
C ASN A 320 -16.59 -0.01 24.38
N TYR A 321 -17.64 0.37 25.11
CA TYR A 321 -18.82 -0.46 25.28
C TYR A 321 -20.03 0.04 24.49
N LEU A 322 -20.81 -0.86 23.94
CA LEU A 322 -22.19 -0.63 23.51
C LEU A 322 -23.14 -0.58 24.70
N GLN A 323 -22.88 -1.45 25.70
CA GLN A 323 -23.64 -1.50 26.94
C GLN A 323 -22.71 -1.82 28.11
N ARG A 324 -22.92 -1.15 29.23
CA ARG A 324 -22.21 -1.37 30.49
C ARG A 324 -23.09 -2.12 31.48
N ALA A 325 -22.49 -2.98 32.30
CA ALA A 325 -23.13 -3.58 33.46
C ALA A 325 -22.84 -2.79 34.74
N GLY A 326 -23.45 -3.20 35.84
CA GLY A 326 -23.33 -2.52 37.14
C GLY A 326 -22.06 -2.83 37.91
N ALA A 327 -21.40 -3.95 37.60
CA ALA A 327 -20.15 -4.43 38.23
C ALA A 327 -19.40 -5.35 37.29
N TYR A 328 -18.11 -5.61 37.56
CA TYR A 328 -17.36 -6.69 36.94
C TYR A 328 -17.42 -7.97 37.79
N GLY A 329 -17.21 -9.11 37.16
CA GLY A 329 -17.21 -10.45 37.78
C GLY A 329 -18.48 -11.24 37.50
N ASP A 330 -18.62 -12.37 38.20
CA ASP A 330 -19.69 -13.37 37.97
C ASP A 330 -21.11 -12.82 38.18
N VAL A 331 -21.24 -11.80 39.03
CA VAL A 331 -22.49 -11.08 39.31
C VAL A 331 -22.32 -9.64 38.87
N ASP A 332 -22.75 -9.33 37.67
CA ASP A 332 -22.57 -8.02 37.04
C ASP A 332 -23.70 -7.03 37.29
N PHE A 333 -24.65 -7.35 38.17
CA PHE A 333 -25.86 -6.52 38.42
C PHE A 333 -25.55 -5.23 39.14
N GLY A 334 -24.49 -5.21 39.97
CA GLY A 334 -24.27 -4.12 40.91
C GLY A 334 -25.32 -4.10 42.05
N ASN A 335 -25.50 -2.92 42.65
CA ASN A 335 -26.37 -2.76 43.80
C ASN A 335 -27.69 -2.00 43.51
N THR A 336 -27.95 -1.72 42.23
CA THR A 336 -29.19 -1.02 41.79
C THR A 336 -29.85 -1.91 40.73
N TYR A 337 -30.97 -2.56 41.08
CA TYR A 337 -31.68 -3.49 40.19
C TYR A 337 -33.13 -3.69 40.61
N ILE A 338 -33.93 -4.24 39.70
CA ILE A 338 -35.28 -4.75 39.97
C ILE A 338 -35.21 -6.25 39.93
N GLU A 339 -35.77 -6.93 40.93
CA GLU A 339 -35.94 -8.37 41.03
C GLU A 339 -37.44 -8.73 40.95
N ILE A 340 -37.80 -9.66 40.07
CA ILE A 340 -39.18 -10.10 39.84
C ILE A 340 -39.28 -11.61 39.92
N ASN A 341 -39.99 -12.08 40.95
CA ASN A 341 -40.29 -13.48 41.13
C ASN A 341 -41.69 -13.79 40.57
N LEU A 342 -41.75 -14.49 39.46
CA LEU A 342 -43.00 -14.87 38.80
C LEU A 342 -43.74 -15.99 39.53
N THR A 343 -43.05 -16.76 40.39
CA THR A 343 -43.67 -17.85 41.15
C THR A 343 -44.49 -17.29 42.30
N THR A 344 -43.94 -16.38 43.06
CA THR A 344 -44.64 -15.72 44.16
C THR A 344 -45.43 -14.50 43.74
N GLN A 345 -45.27 -14.03 42.48
CA GLN A 345 -45.88 -12.80 41.95
C GLN A 345 -45.47 -11.58 42.77
N HIS A 346 -44.16 -11.40 42.98
CA HIS A 346 -43.61 -10.35 43.83
C HIS A 346 -42.47 -9.63 43.15
N LEU A 347 -42.31 -8.31 43.45
CA LEU A 347 -41.23 -7.46 42.96
C LEU A 347 -40.50 -6.82 44.13
N TYR A 348 -39.20 -6.91 44.08
CA TYR A 348 -38.27 -6.14 44.93
C TYR A 348 -37.49 -5.18 44.06
N ALA A 349 -37.19 -3.96 44.55
CA ALA A 349 -36.29 -3.06 43.87
C ALA A 349 -35.25 -2.50 44.85
N TYR A 350 -34.02 -2.40 44.36
CA TYR A 350 -32.89 -1.94 45.12
C TYR A 350 -32.25 -0.74 44.44
N LYS A 351 -31.83 0.25 45.26
CA LYS A 351 -31.01 1.36 44.83
C LYS A 351 -29.80 1.45 45.77
N ASP A 352 -28.60 1.37 45.23
CA ASP A 352 -27.36 1.40 46.01
C ASP A 352 -27.37 0.41 47.20
N GLY A 353 -27.93 -0.79 46.98
CA GLY A 353 -28.08 -1.84 47.97
C GLY A 353 -29.25 -1.68 48.94
N ASN A 354 -29.96 -0.54 48.94
CA ASN A 354 -31.11 -0.32 49.80
C ASN A 354 -32.42 -0.70 49.13
N LYS A 355 -33.23 -1.51 49.76
CA LYS A 355 -34.53 -1.90 49.24
C LYS A 355 -35.50 -0.72 49.28
N ILE A 356 -35.97 -0.28 48.09
CA ILE A 356 -36.87 0.90 47.95
C ILE A 356 -38.29 0.55 47.61
N VAL A 357 -38.52 -0.68 47.01
CA VAL A 357 -39.88 -1.20 46.74
C VAL A 357 -39.89 -2.67 47.12
N ASP A 358 -41.06 -3.11 47.70
CA ASP A 358 -41.39 -4.47 48.08
C ASP A 358 -42.89 -4.63 47.88
N THR A 359 -43.31 -5.22 46.74
CA THR A 359 -44.72 -5.18 46.33
C THR A 359 -45.18 -6.37 45.52
N ASP A 360 -46.46 -6.71 45.68
CA ASP A 360 -47.13 -7.72 44.85
C ASP A 360 -47.35 -7.24 43.43
N ILE A 361 -47.29 -8.15 42.47
CA ILE A 361 -47.42 -7.88 41.04
C ILE A 361 -48.53 -8.71 40.39
N ILE A 362 -48.85 -8.33 39.13
CA ILE A 362 -49.52 -9.18 38.18
C ILE A 362 -48.66 -9.30 36.93
N SER A 363 -48.21 -10.50 36.64
CA SER A 363 -47.45 -10.81 35.40
C SER A 363 -48.38 -11.15 34.21
N GLY A 364 -47.79 -11.50 33.10
CA GLY A 364 -48.53 -12.08 31.96
C GLY A 364 -49.10 -13.47 32.31
N ASP A 365 -50.21 -13.81 31.67
CA ASP A 365 -50.88 -15.11 31.85
C ASP A 365 -50.36 -16.15 30.86
N PRO A 366 -49.60 -17.19 31.31
CA PRO A 366 -49.07 -18.22 30.45
C PRO A 366 -50.18 -19.11 29.82
N ASN A 367 -51.35 -19.22 30.45
CA ASN A 367 -52.47 -19.99 29.89
C ASN A 367 -53.06 -19.37 28.61
N ASN A 368 -52.84 -18.06 28.45
CA ASN A 368 -53.24 -17.29 27.27
C ASN A 368 -52.10 -17.02 26.29
N GLY A 369 -50.96 -17.67 26.46
CA GLY A 369 -49.75 -17.44 25.64
C GLY A 369 -49.15 -16.03 25.79
N LYS A 370 -49.36 -15.41 26.97
CA LYS A 370 -48.90 -14.05 27.29
C LYS A 370 -47.92 -14.07 28.47
N GLU A 371 -47.10 -15.05 28.55
CA GLU A 371 -46.12 -15.20 29.61
C GLU A 371 -45.12 -14.05 29.64
N THR A 372 -44.76 -13.58 30.82
CA THR A 372 -43.63 -12.66 31.00
C THR A 372 -42.34 -13.42 30.79
N PRO A 373 -41.40 -12.91 29.95
CA PRO A 373 -40.12 -13.59 29.71
C PRO A 373 -39.25 -13.58 30.98
N THR A 374 -38.52 -14.68 31.18
CA THR A 374 -37.48 -14.78 32.22
C THR A 374 -36.12 -14.44 31.65
N GLY A 375 -35.23 -13.87 32.45
CA GLY A 375 -33.89 -13.44 32.07
C GLY A 375 -33.41 -12.23 32.85
N VAL A 376 -32.27 -11.72 32.47
CA VAL A 376 -31.73 -10.44 32.99
C VAL A 376 -31.81 -9.42 31.86
N PHE A 377 -32.70 -8.48 32.00
CA PHE A 377 -33.00 -7.50 30.95
C PHE A 377 -32.46 -6.12 31.31
N ASN A 378 -32.06 -5.34 30.32
CA ASN A 378 -31.69 -3.95 30.52
C ASN A 378 -32.96 -3.06 30.58
N MET A 379 -33.06 -2.20 31.59
CA MET A 379 -34.06 -1.13 31.59
C MET A 379 -33.75 -0.14 30.48
N ARG A 380 -34.62 -0.03 29.47
CA ARG A 380 -34.36 0.71 28.23
C ARG A 380 -34.91 2.13 28.28
N PHE A 381 -36.20 2.24 28.69
CA PHE A 381 -36.90 3.53 28.69
C PHE A 381 -37.90 3.60 29.84
N MET A 382 -38.07 4.81 30.37
CA MET A 382 -39.09 5.09 31.40
C MET A 382 -39.91 6.30 30.96
N PHE A 383 -41.23 6.15 30.95
CA PHE A 383 -42.19 7.17 30.49
C PHE A 383 -43.22 7.53 31.53
N THR A 384 -43.76 8.74 31.50
CA THR A 384 -44.98 9.14 32.24
C THR A 384 -46.13 9.46 31.29
N ASN A 385 -47.36 9.19 31.74
CA ASN A 385 -48.59 9.46 31.00
C ASN A 385 -48.58 8.86 29.59
N TYR A 386 -48.09 7.62 29.47
CA TYR A 386 -47.92 6.93 28.20
C TYR A 386 -49.24 6.30 27.72
N ASN A 387 -49.68 6.63 26.51
CA ASN A 387 -50.83 6.01 25.88
C ASN A 387 -50.44 4.62 25.33
N TYR A 388 -50.66 3.60 26.15
CA TYR A 388 -50.39 2.22 25.80
C TYR A 388 -51.53 1.64 24.98
N VAL A 389 -51.23 1.19 23.77
CA VAL A 389 -52.20 0.55 22.86
C VAL A 389 -51.60 -0.77 22.41
N ARG A 390 -52.33 -1.88 22.63
CA ARG A 390 -51.91 -3.21 22.14
C ARG A 390 -53.18 -4.03 21.78
N GLY A 391 -53.45 -4.14 20.50
CA GLY A 391 -54.71 -4.68 20.01
C GLY A 391 -55.91 -3.87 20.47
N SER A 392 -56.89 -4.52 21.11
CA SER A 392 -58.05 -3.85 21.70
C SER A 392 -57.79 -3.26 23.09
N PHE A 393 -56.66 -3.51 23.70
CA PHE A 393 -56.31 -2.96 25.02
C PHE A 393 -55.75 -1.58 24.86
N GLN A 394 -56.40 -0.58 25.44
CA GLN A 394 -55.93 0.80 25.41
C GLN A 394 -56.04 1.40 26.81
N LYS A 395 -54.95 1.91 27.34
CA LYS A 395 -54.85 2.57 28.66
C LYS A 395 -53.82 3.67 28.67
N THR A 396 -54.05 4.74 29.42
CA THR A 396 -52.99 5.68 29.75
C THR A 396 -52.30 5.18 31.02
N LEU A 397 -51.01 4.80 30.84
CA LEU A 397 -50.15 4.38 31.94
C LEU A 397 -49.47 5.61 32.54
N LYS A 398 -49.67 5.84 33.85
CA LYS A 398 -49.05 7.00 34.49
C LYS A 398 -47.51 6.85 34.55
N TYR A 399 -47.05 5.61 34.76
CA TYR A 399 -45.65 5.23 34.70
C TYR A 399 -45.53 3.96 33.86
N TRP A 400 -44.62 4.01 32.86
CA TRP A 400 -44.34 2.89 31.95
C TRP A 400 -42.82 2.74 31.81
N MET A 401 -42.29 1.60 32.20
CA MET A 401 -40.83 1.31 32.26
C MET A 401 -40.54 0.05 31.42
N VAL A 402 -39.92 0.22 30.27
CA VAL A 402 -39.69 -0.80 29.23
C VAL A 402 -38.36 -1.50 29.42
N PHE A 403 -38.36 -2.80 29.53
CA PHE A 403 -37.17 -3.63 29.63
C PHE A 403 -37.01 -4.66 28.51
N TYR A 404 -38.05 -4.96 27.74
CA TYR A 404 -38.02 -5.96 26.67
C TYR A 404 -38.83 -5.50 25.46
N GLY A 405 -38.44 -6.00 24.26
CA GLY A 405 -39.13 -5.70 22.98
C GLY A 405 -38.40 -4.63 22.16
N ASN A 406 -38.60 -4.67 20.85
CA ASN A 406 -37.91 -3.78 19.89
C ASN A 406 -38.87 -2.85 19.14
N THR A 407 -40.20 -3.02 19.34
CA THR A 407 -41.23 -2.20 18.70
C THR A 407 -42.32 -1.87 19.71
N VAL A 408 -43.11 -0.83 19.42
CA VAL A 408 -44.22 -0.41 20.28
C VAL A 408 -45.20 -1.57 20.59
N ASP A 409 -45.43 -2.42 19.61
CA ASP A 409 -46.40 -3.57 19.75
C ASP A 409 -45.80 -4.76 20.52
N THR A 410 -44.48 -4.85 20.65
CA THR A 410 -43.78 -5.97 21.30
C THR A 410 -43.17 -5.59 22.64
N ASN A 411 -43.19 -4.31 23.01
CA ASN A 411 -42.60 -3.81 24.25
C ASN A 411 -43.29 -4.43 25.47
N ILE A 412 -42.50 -4.96 26.38
CA ILE A 412 -42.88 -5.47 27.70
C ILE A 412 -42.15 -4.61 28.74
N GLY A 413 -42.85 -4.26 29.78
CA GLY A 413 -42.30 -3.38 30.83
C GLY A 413 -43.06 -3.49 32.12
N ILE A 414 -42.71 -2.66 33.06
CA ILE A 414 -43.42 -2.49 34.34
C ILE A 414 -44.37 -1.28 34.18
N ALA A 415 -45.62 -1.51 34.43
CA ALA A 415 -46.72 -0.55 34.26
C ALA A 415 -47.41 -0.22 35.57
N SER A 416 -47.67 1.06 35.83
CA SER A 416 -48.63 1.49 36.87
C SER A 416 -50.03 1.03 36.51
N CYS A 417 -50.73 0.41 37.46
CA CYS A 417 -52.05 -0.12 37.27
C CYS A 417 -53.01 0.42 38.34
N ASN A 418 -54.08 1.08 37.92
CA ASN A 418 -55.13 1.58 38.79
C ASN A 418 -56.52 0.96 38.49
N TRP A 419 -56.60 -0.01 37.58
CA TRP A 419 -57.85 -0.70 37.19
C TRP A 419 -57.96 -2.11 37.75
N ILE A 420 -56.95 -2.55 38.52
CA ILE A 420 -56.89 -3.83 39.23
C ILE A 420 -56.70 -3.51 40.71
N SER A 421 -57.44 -4.18 41.59
CA SER A 421 -57.39 -3.99 43.03
C SER A 421 -56.67 -5.07 43.82
N THR A 422 -56.43 -6.22 43.17
CA THR A 422 -55.82 -7.40 43.83
C THR A 422 -54.57 -7.79 43.05
N PHE A 423 -53.43 -7.73 43.71
CA PHE A 423 -52.13 -8.15 43.18
C PHE A 423 -51.64 -9.40 43.91
N GLY A 424 -50.63 -10.07 43.33
CA GLY A 424 -49.99 -11.22 43.91
C GLY A 424 -50.67 -12.57 43.72
N GLY A 425 -50.08 -13.63 44.21
CA GLY A 425 -50.60 -14.99 44.23
C GLY A 425 -51.00 -15.51 42.85
N THR A 426 -52.30 -15.88 42.72
CA THR A 426 -52.86 -16.43 41.47
C THR A 426 -53.65 -15.41 40.66
N ALA A 427 -53.64 -14.13 41.03
CA ALA A 427 -54.42 -13.08 40.35
C ALA A 427 -54.13 -12.96 38.86
N TYR A 428 -52.90 -13.27 38.43
CA TYR A 428 -52.49 -13.24 37.05
C TYR A 428 -53.23 -14.26 36.15
N LYS A 429 -53.81 -15.37 36.71
CA LYS A 429 -54.54 -16.39 35.95
C LYS A 429 -55.89 -15.90 35.39
N GLY A 430 -56.35 -14.74 35.80
CA GLY A 430 -57.63 -14.17 35.30
C GLY A 430 -57.49 -12.68 34.92
N ALA A 431 -56.61 -11.99 35.57
CA ALA A 431 -56.34 -10.58 35.35
C ALA A 431 -54.94 -10.34 34.77
N GLY A 432 -54.30 -11.37 34.23
CA GLY A 432 -52.95 -11.31 33.67
C GLY A 432 -52.78 -10.28 32.56
N SER A 433 -51.59 -9.72 32.50
CA SER A 433 -51.20 -8.77 31.45
C SER A 433 -50.91 -9.42 30.12
N LEU A 434 -50.57 -8.62 29.12
CA LEU A 434 -50.08 -9.12 27.81
C LEU A 434 -48.55 -9.41 27.82
N GLY A 435 -48.02 -9.83 28.97
CA GLY A 435 -46.58 -10.11 29.21
C GLY A 435 -45.89 -9.07 30.07
N SER A 436 -46.45 -7.89 30.26
CA SER A 436 -45.92 -6.82 31.15
C SER A 436 -46.15 -7.14 32.63
N ILE A 437 -45.53 -6.41 33.49
CA ILE A 437 -45.69 -6.49 34.94
C ILE A 437 -46.54 -5.29 35.39
N TYR A 438 -47.69 -5.57 36.01
CA TYR A 438 -48.55 -4.54 36.62
C TYR A 438 -48.26 -4.44 38.11
N ILE A 439 -48.08 -3.22 38.59
CA ILE A 439 -47.94 -2.88 40.01
C ILE A 439 -48.82 -1.69 40.35
N ASN A 440 -49.08 -1.47 41.63
CA ASN A 440 -49.84 -0.31 42.07
C ASN A 440 -49.13 1.02 41.70
N GLU A 441 -49.89 2.09 41.60
CA GLU A 441 -49.38 3.37 41.11
C GLU A 441 -48.35 4.02 42.05
N ALA A 442 -48.48 3.82 43.37
CA ALA A 442 -47.57 4.36 44.33
C ALA A 442 -46.13 3.79 44.20
N ASP A 443 -46.05 2.45 44.10
CA ASP A 443 -44.80 1.76 43.94
C ASP A 443 -44.17 2.04 42.54
N ALA A 444 -45.03 2.08 41.50
CA ALA A 444 -44.55 2.48 40.17
C ALA A 444 -43.98 3.88 40.14
N LYS A 445 -44.56 4.82 40.92
CA LYS A 445 -43.99 6.17 41.09
C LYS A 445 -42.65 6.13 41.78
N THR A 446 -42.49 5.34 42.83
CA THR A 446 -41.22 5.17 43.54
C THR A 446 -40.12 4.65 42.62
N LEU A 447 -40.39 3.57 41.84
CA LEU A 447 -39.45 3.06 40.87
C LEU A 447 -39.02 4.14 39.86
N TYR A 448 -40.02 4.85 39.32
CA TYR A 448 -39.75 5.89 38.32
C TYR A 448 -38.92 7.05 38.83
N MET A 449 -39.15 7.46 40.09
CA MET A 449 -38.46 8.63 40.66
C MET A 449 -37.08 8.33 41.23
N GLU A 450 -36.89 7.13 41.75
CA GLU A 450 -35.72 6.76 42.51
C GLU A 450 -34.64 6.04 41.68
N LEU A 451 -35.05 5.25 40.63
CA LEU A 451 -34.12 4.52 39.83
C LEU A 451 -33.53 5.36 38.67
N PRO A 452 -32.35 5.02 38.15
CA PRO A 452 -31.83 5.60 36.90
C PRO A 452 -32.85 5.46 35.77
N GLY A 453 -32.92 6.45 34.88
CA GLY A 453 -33.91 6.42 33.79
C GLY A 453 -33.76 5.27 32.80
N LYS A 454 -32.59 4.63 32.79
CA LYS A 454 -32.23 3.50 31.93
C LYS A 454 -30.91 2.82 32.39
N ASP A 455 -30.52 1.77 31.72
CA ASP A 455 -29.20 1.09 31.83
C ASP A 455 -28.95 0.50 33.23
N PHE A 456 -29.96 -0.18 33.77
CA PHE A 456 -29.85 -1.01 34.97
C PHE A 456 -30.64 -2.32 34.83
N PRO A 457 -30.29 -3.40 35.55
CA PRO A 457 -30.88 -4.73 35.34
C PRO A 457 -32.28 -4.88 35.93
N VAL A 458 -33.10 -5.62 35.17
CA VAL A 458 -34.38 -6.21 35.60
C VAL A 458 -34.23 -7.72 35.55
N ILE A 459 -34.19 -8.37 36.72
CA ILE A 459 -33.95 -9.78 36.90
C ILE A 459 -35.32 -10.46 37.05
N ILE A 460 -35.69 -11.33 36.12
CA ILE A 460 -36.99 -12.02 36.10
C ILE A 460 -36.78 -13.51 36.10
N TYR A 461 -37.37 -14.18 37.09
CA TYR A 461 -37.20 -15.61 37.25
C TYR A 461 -38.44 -16.30 37.73
N LYS A 462 -38.42 -17.67 37.68
CA LYS A 462 -39.35 -18.59 38.35
C LYS A 462 -38.52 -19.48 39.27
N GLU A 463 -39.00 -19.64 40.50
CA GLU A 463 -38.45 -20.67 41.37
C GLU A 463 -38.94 -22.05 40.89
N ARG A 464 -38.04 -23.01 40.84
CA ARG A 464 -38.40 -24.42 40.61
C ARG A 464 -38.77 -25.00 41.95
N HIS A 465 -39.99 -25.49 42.04
CA HIS A 465 -40.47 -26.31 43.19
C HIS A 465 -39.95 -27.74 43.06
#